data_8f3bd7d3834cb21d951575176c414213
#
_entry.id   8f3bd7d3834cb21d951575176c414213
#
_cell.length_a   1.000
_cell.length_b   1.000
_cell.length_c   1.000
_cell.angle_alpha   90.00
_cell.angle_beta   90.00
_cell.angle_gamma   90.00
#
_symmetry.space_group_name_H-M   'P 1'
#
loop_
_entity.id
_entity.type
_entity.pdbx_description
1 polymer ?
#
loop_
_entity_poly.entity_id
_entity_poly.type
_entity_poly.pdbx_seq_one_letter_code
_entity_poly.pdbx_strand_id
1 'polypeptide(L)'
;GRGGPPLELTGSRQIAADRATVWAALNDAGVLKSAIPGCQELTGSPESGFEATVKQKVGPVSATFNGAVKLSNVVAPTSYTINFDGQGGVAGFGKGSADVVLAAEGEQTRLNYHAHAHVGGKMAQVGSRLVDAAASKVAEDFFKAFEAHLSPPEAVAPADTGQVPMPADTEKGNRAPCWGMAAAVVLG
;
A
#
# COMPACT_ATOMS: atom_id res chain seq x y z
N GLY A 1 1.79 14.58 -23.83
CA GLY A 1 2.28 13.46 -24.25
C GLY A 1 1.56 12.74 -25.33
N ARG A 2 2.35 12.08 -26.07
CA ARG A 2 1.84 11.26 -27.13
C ARG A 2 1.72 9.80 -26.72
N GLY A 3 1.87 9.51 -25.45
CA GLY A 3 1.63 8.17 -24.96
C GLY A 3 0.17 7.82 -25.09
N GLY A 4 -0.27 6.77 -24.48
CA GLY A 4 -1.66 6.41 -24.52
C GLY A 4 -2.56 7.40 -23.78
N PRO A 5 -3.84 7.11 -23.66
CA PRO A 5 -4.76 7.95 -22.91
C PRO A 5 -4.34 8.00 -21.45
N PRO A 6 -4.71 9.08 -20.74
CA PRO A 6 -4.37 9.17 -19.33
C PRO A 6 -5.05 8.08 -18.53
N LEU A 7 -4.32 7.57 -17.55
CA LEU A 7 -4.81 6.58 -16.60
C LEU A 7 -5.32 7.32 -15.37
N GLU A 8 -6.51 6.98 -14.91
CA GLU A 8 -7.03 7.52 -13.66
C GLU A 8 -7.42 6.40 -12.73
N LEU A 9 -7.08 6.55 -11.46
CA LEU A 9 -7.37 5.54 -10.45
C LEU A 9 -7.76 6.24 -9.16
N THR A 10 -8.97 5.97 -8.70
CA THR A 10 -9.49 6.56 -7.47
C THR A 10 -9.92 5.44 -6.54
N GLY A 11 -9.63 5.59 -5.27
CA GLY A 11 -10.02 4.57 -4.31
C GLY A 11 -10.09 5.06 -2.90
N SER A 12 -10.65 4.22 -2.05
CA SER A 12 -10.81 4.49 -0.62
C SER A 12 -10.59 3.20 0.14
N ARG A 13 -9.82 3.27 1.24
CA ARG A 13 -9.52 2.10 2.05
C ARG A 13 -9.71 2.45 3.52
N GLN A 14 -10.32 1.52 4.26
CA GLN A 14 -10.40 1.61 5.70
C GLN A 14 -9.23 0.84 6.27
N ILE A 15 -8.36 1.53 7.01
CA ILE A 15 -7.15 0.93 7.55
C ILE A 15 -7.26 0.84 9.05
N ALA A 16 -7.00 -0.34 9.60
CA ALA A 16 -7.17 -0.62 11.03
C ALA A 16 -5.96 -0.16 11.82
N ALA A 17 -5.65 1.13 11.73
CA ALA A 17 -4.57 1.78 12.47
C ALA A 17 -4.89 3.26 12.54
N ASP A 18 -4.38 3.93 13.57
CA ASP A 18 -4.64 5.35 13.72
C ASP A 18 -3.88 6.17 12.67
N ARG A 19 -4.33 7.40 12.48
CA ARG A 19 -3.82 8.25 11.40
C ARG A 19 -2.33 8.51 11.49
N ALA A 20 -1.81 8.74 12.69
CA ALA A 20 -0.38 8.98 12.86
C ALA A 20 0.44 7.75 12.47
N THR A 21 -0.04 6.56 12.82
CA THR A 21 0.63 5.31 12.47
C THR A 21 0.62 5.08 10.97
N VAL A 22 -0.54 5.34 10.32
CA VAL A 22 -0.64 5.20 8.88
C VAL A 22 0.28 6.19 8.17
N TRP A 23 0.30 7.43 8.65
CA TRP A 23 1.15 8.46 8.06
C TRP A 23 2.63 8.05 8.14
N ALA A 24 3.08 7.62 9.32
CA ALA A 24 4.47 7.23 9.51
C ALA A 24 4.84 6.07 8.58
N ALA A 25 3.96 5.09 8.46
CA ALA A 25 4.23 3.93 7.60
C ALA A 25 4.29 4.31 6.12
N LEU A 26 3.42 5.22 5.68
CA LEU A 26 3.43 5.67 4.30
C LEU A 26 4.70 6.43 3.93
N ASN A 27 5.42 6.93 4.93
CA ASN A 27 6.64 7.69 4.70
C ASN A 27 7.89 6.92 5.09
N ASP A 28 7.75 5.61 5.34
CA ASP A 28 8.85 4.75 5.75
C ASP A 28 9.31 3.91 4.57
N ALA A 29 10.58 4.08 4.18
CA ALA A 29 11.13 3.39 3.01
C ALA A 29 11.07 1.87 3.16
N GLY A 30 11.31 1.35 4.36
CA GLY A 30 11.25 -0.08 4.60
C GLY A 30 9.86 -0.66 4.41
N VAL A 31 8.84 0.06 4.91
CA VAL A 31 7.45 -0.35 4.74
C VAL A 31 7.07 -0.30 3.26
N LEU A 32 7.42 0.80 2.59
CA LEU A 32 7.09 0.95 1.18
C LEU A 32 7.74 -0.14 0.34
N LYS A 33 8.99 -0.45 0.62
CA LYS A 33 9.68 -1.48 -0.14
C LYS A 33 8.98 -2.84 -0.02
N SER A 34 8.52 -3.17 1.19
CA SER A 34 7.86 -4.45 1.40
C SER A 34 6.44 -4.48 0.86
N ALA A 35 5.78 -3.32 0.75
CA ALA A 35 4.39 -3.25 0.32
C ALA A 35 4.22 -3.10 -1.19
N ILE A 36 5.16 -2.43 -1.85
CA ILE A 36 5.05 -2.22 -3.30
C ILE A 36 5.34 -3.53 -4.03
N PRO A 37 4.37 -4.06 -4.79
CA PRO A 37 4.59 -5.34 -5.47
C PRO A 37 5.71 -5.23 -6.49
N GLY A 38 6.64 -6.18 -6.44
CA GLY A 38 7.75 -6.22 -7.37
C GLY A 38 8.89 -5.28 -7.03
N CYS A 39 8.83 -4.58 -5.91
CA CYS A 39 9.87 -3.65 -5.53
C CYS A 39 11.12 -4.40 -5.09
N GLN A 40 12.23 -4.16 -5.78
CA GLN A 40 13.51 -4.80 -5.50
C GLN A 40 14.40 -3.93 -4.64
N GLU A 41 14.32 -2.61 -4.85
CA GLU A 41 15.07 -1.64 -4.07
C GLU A 41 14.24 -0.39 -3.89
N LEU A 42 14.41 0.26 -2.75
CA LEU A 42 13.78 1.54 -2.50
C LEU A 42 14.64 2.28 -1.48
N THR A 43 15.09 3.48 -1.87
CA THR A 43 15.95 4.32 -1.04
C THR A 43 15.39 5.73 -0.99
N GLY A 44 15.86 6.51 -0.04
CA GLY A 44 15.48 7.90 0.07
C GLY A 44 14.65 8.19 1.30
N SER A 45 14.01 9.34 1.29
CA SER A 45 13.22 9.84 2.41
C SER A 45 12.09 10.71 1.89
N PRO A 46 11.09 11.01 2.75
CA PRO A 46 10.04 11.93 2.32
C PRO A 46 10.57 13.30 1.92
N GLU A 47 11.65 13.75 2.56
CA GLU A 47 12.22 15.07 2.29
C GLU A 47 13.02 15.12 1.00
N SER A 48 13.83 14.09 0.76
CA SER A 48 14.70 14.07 -0.42
C SER A 48 14.06 13.41 -1.62
N GLY A 49 12.96 12.69 -1.40
CA GLY A 49 12.35 11.88 -2.42
C GLY A 49 12.83 10.44 -2.34
N PHE A 50 12.10 9.56 -3.00
CA PHE A 50 12.42 8.14 -3.03
C PHE A 50 12.84 7.73 -4.42
N GLU A 51 13.72 6.73 -4.49
CA GLU A 51 14.08 6.07 -5.74
C GLU A 51 13.86 4.60 -5.58
N ALA A 52 13.25 3.98 -6.58
CA ALA A 52 12.87 2.59 -6.49
C ALA A 52 13.16 1.84 -7.79
N THR A 53 13.47 0.56 -7.65
CA THR A 53 13.58 -0.36 -8.77
C THR A 53 12.45 -1.36 -8.60
N VAL A 54 11.54 -1.40 -9.58
CA VAL A 54 10.32 -2.19 -9.47
C VAL A 54 10.13 -3.03 -10.73
N LYS A 55 9.91 -4.32 -10.54
CA LYS A 55 9.63 -5.21 -11.65
C LYS A 55 8.12 -5.33 -11.81
N GLN A 56 7.62 -5.05 -13.00
CA GLN A 56 6.19 -5.07 -13.27
C GLN A 56 5.88 -5.76 -14.58
N LYS A 57 4.66 -6.26 -14.65
CA LYS A 57 4.17 -6.92 -15.85
C LYS A 57 2.80 -6.36 -16.21
N VAL A 58 2.65 -5.94 -17.46
CA VAL A 58 1.37 -5.42 -17.97
C VAL A 58 1.06 -6.20 -19.24
N GLY A 59 0.10 -7.13 -19.14
CA GLY A 59 -0.17 -8.04 -20.25
C GLY A 59 1.08 -8.82 -20.62
N PRO A 60 1.47 -8.84 -21.89
CA PRO A 60 2.69 -9.55 -22.31
C PRO A 60 3.98 -8.77 -22.05
N VAL A 61 3.89 -7.52 -21.62
CA VAL A 61 5.06 -6.67 -21.41
C VAL A 61 5.55 -6.83 -19.97
N SER A 62 6.80 -7.22 -19.80
CA SER A 62 7.42 -7.38 -18.49
C SER A 62 8.74 -6.62 -18.50
N ALA A 63 8.97 -5.82 -17.46
CA ALA A 63 10.18 -5.02 -17.39
C ALA A 63 10.49 -4.58 -15.98
N THR A 64 11.74 -4.13 -15.82
CA THR A 64 12.17 -3.50 -14.58
C THR A 64 12.16 -1.99 -14.80
N PHE A 65 11.47 -1.30 -13.92
CA PHE A 65 11.34 0.15 -13.99
C PHE A 65 12.17 0.80 -12.90
N ASN A 66 12.82 1.88 -13.26
CA ASN A 66 13.52 2.72 -12.29
C ASN A 66 12.66 3.96 -12.10
N GLY A 67 12.18 4.16 -10.87
CA GLY A 67 11.25 5.22 -10.58
C GLY A 67 11.78 6.20 -9.57
N ALA A 68 11.35 7.43 -9.71
CA ALA A 68 11.63 8.49 -8.75
C ALA A 68 10.29 9.00 -8.23
N VAL A 69 10.22 9.25 -6.93
CA VAL A 69 9.01 9.72 -6.27
C VAL A 69 9.37 10.93 -5.43
N LYS A 70 8.63 12.01 -5.61
CA LYS A 70 8.79 13.19 -4.78
C LYS A 70 7.44 13.58 -4.18
N LEU A 71 7.48 14.03 -2.94
CA LEU A 71 6.28 14.43 -2.24
C LEU A 71 6.15 15.95 -2.29
N SER A 72 4.92 16.42 -2.41
CA SER A 72 4.63 17.83 -2.37
C SER A 72 3.31 18.05 -1.63
N ASN A 73 3.01 19.32 -1.33
CA ASN A 73 1.77 19.69 -0.64
C ASN A 73 1.56 18.88 0.65
N VAL A 74 2.65 18.67 1.39
CA VAL A 74 2.61 17.83 2.58
C VAL A 74 1.98 18.57 3.74
N VAL A 75 0.88 18.04 4.26
CA VAL A 75 0.18 18.54 5.44
C VAL A 75 0.06 17.37 6.42
N ALA A 76 1.10 17.18 7.21
CA ALA A 76 1.17 16.04 8.12
C ALA A 76 0.16 16.20 9.26
N PRO A 77 -0.51 15.14 9.67
CA PRO A 77 -0.53 13.78 9.11
C PRO A 77 -1.77 13.54 8.24
N THR A 78 -2.20 14.54 7.49
CA THR A 78 -3.51 14.58 6.85
C THR A 78 -3.47 14.29 5.36
N SER A 79 -2.53 14.92 4.62
CA SER A 79 -2.57 14.78 3.16
C SER A 79 -1.22 15.10 2.54
N TYR A 80 -1.04 14.59 1.34
CA TYR A 80 0.13 14.93 0.53
C TYR A 80 -0.09 14.49 -0.92
N THR A 81 0.78 14.98 -1.80
CA THR A 81 0.76 14.62 -3.21
C THR A 81 2.04 13.84 -3.52
N ILE A 82 1.86 12.72 -4.21
CA ILE A 82 2.98 11.90 -4.69
C ILE A 82 3.20 12.24 -6.15
N ASN A 83 4.42 12.61 -6.52
CA ASN A 83 4.79 12.84 -7.91
C ASN A 83 5.77 11.74 -8.31
N PHE A 84 5.46 11.00 -9.37
CA PHE A 84 6.26 9.85 -9.73
C PHE A 84 6.61 9.83 -11.22
N ASP A 85 7.75 9.23 -11.51
CA ASP A 85 8.28 9.11 -12.87
C ASP A 85 9.06 7.80 -12.94
N GLY A 86 8.54 6.83 -13.71
CA GLY A 86 9.16 5.53 -13.85
C GLY A 86 9.58 5.27 -15.28
N GLN A 87 10.81 4.78 -15.46
CA GLN A 87 11.41 4.52 -16.76
C GLN A 87 11.74 3.04 -16.88
N GLY A 88 11.30 2.41 -17.96
CA GLY A 88 11.51 0.98 -18.20
C GLY A 88 12.17 0.68 -19.53
N GLY A 89 12.93 1.62 -20.07
CA GLY A 89 13.63 1.40 -21.34
C GLY A 89 12.67 1.14 -22.47
N VAL A 90 12.91 0.05 -23.22
CA VAL A 90 12.06 -0.28 -24.36
C VAL A 90 10.63 -0.60 -23.96
N ALA A 91 10.40 -0.99 -22.71
CA ALA A 91 9.04 -1.29 -22.27
C ALA A 91 8.20 -0.03 -22.12
N GLY A 92 8.83 1.13 -21.94
CA GLY A 92 8.10 2.37 -21.86
C GLY A 92 8.33 3.11 -20.56
N PHE A 93 7.35 3.97 -20.23
CA PHE A 93 7.45 4.80 -19.03
C PHE A 93 6.05 5.04 -18.46
N GLY A 94 6.04 5.44 -17.18
CA GLY A 94 4.83 5.90 -16.51
C GLY A 94 5.16 7.11 -15.67
N LYS A 95 4.32 8.14 -15.75
CA LYS A 95 4.58 9.41 -15.10
C LYS A 95 3.27 10.02 -14.66
N GLY A 96 3.24 10.53 -13.44
CA GLY A 96 2.00 11.12 -12.96
C GLY A 96 2.06 11.56 -11.52
N SER A 97 0.88 11.68 -10.91
CA SER A 97 0.79 12.08 -9.52
C SER A 97 -0.42 11.43 -8.86
N ALA A 98 -0.39 11.42 -7.54
CA ALA A 98 -1.50 10.91 -6.74
C ALA A 98 -1.67 11.79 -5.51
N ASP A 99 -2.92 12.16 -5.24
CA ASP A 99 -3.27 12.87 -4.02
C ASP A 99 -3.76 11.87 -3.00
N VAL A 100 -3.26 11.97 -1.78
CA VAL A 100 -3.61 11.07 -0.69
C VAL A 100 -4.12 11.88 0.48
N VAL A 101 -5.28 11.47 1.00
CA VAL A 101 -5.90 12.13 2.15
C VAL A 101 -6.22 11.08 3.21
N LEU A 102 -5.83 11.35 4.45
CA LEU A 102 -6.10 10.48 5.59
C LEU A 102 -7.09 11.17 6.51
N ALA A 103 -8.22 10.51 6.74
CA ALA A 103 -9.24 11.00 7.66
C ALA A 103 -9.29 10.06 8.87
N ALA A 104 -9.24 10.63 10.06
CA ALA A 104 -9.34 9.85 11.28
C ALA A 104 -10.77 9.39 11.49
N GLU A 105 -10.95 8.10 11.76
CA GLU A 105 -12.26 7.52 12.06
C GLU A 105 -12.12 6.67 13.32
N GLY A 106 -12.21 7.33 14.47
CA GLY A 106 -11.95 6.66 15.74
C GLY A 106 -10.49 6.24 15.80
N GLU A 107 -10.26 4.97 16.02
CA GLU A 107 -8.90 4.43 16.04
C GLU A 107 -8.46 3.90 14.69
N GLN A 108 -9.27 4.13 13.67
CA GLN A 108 -8.96 3.70 12.31
C GLN A 108 -8.76 4.91 11.42
N THR A 109 -8.34 4.64 10.20
CA THR A 109 -8.07 5.70 9.24
C THR A 109 -8.74 5.37 7.91
N ARG A 110 -9.42 6.36 7.35
CA ARG A 110 -9.93 6.28 5.99
C ARG A 110 -8.91 6.93 5.08
N LEU A 111 -8.34 6.13 4.18
CA LEU A 111 -7.39 6.65 3.19
C LEU A 111 -8.13 6.79 1.87
N ASN A 112 -8.12 7.99 1.33
CA ASN A 112 -8.67 8.27 0.01
C ASN A 112 -7.55 8.68 -0.91
N TYR A 113 -7.56 8.18 -2.14
CA TYR A 113 -6.54 8.57 -3.10
C TYR A 113 -7.11 8.77 -4.48
N HIS A 114 -6.48 9.66 -5.22
CA HIS A 114 -6.81 9.92 -6.60
C HIS A 114 -5.50 10.06 -7.37
N ALA A 115 -5.28 9.14 -8.29
CA ALA A 115 -4.05 9.10 -9.07
C ALA A 115 -4.37 9.32 -10.55
N HIS A 116 -3.45 9.98 -11.23
CA HIS A 116 -3.52 10.06 -12.69
C HIS A 116 -2.11 9.97 -13.25
N ALA A 117 -2.00 9.36 -14.41
CA ALA A 117 -0.71 9.07 -15.00
C ALA A 117 -0.80 8.99 -16.50
N HIS A 118 0.34 9.17 -17.14
CA HIS A 118 0.52 8.91 -18.56
C HIS A 118 1.48 7.76 -18.71
N VAL A 119 1.15 6.85 -19.62
CA VAL A 119 1.94 5.66 -19.89
C VAL A 119 2.32 5.71 -21.38
N GLY A 120 3.60 5.47 -21.66
CA GLY A 120 4.08 5.48 -23.05
C GLY A 120 4.88 4.26 -23.37
N GLY A 121 5.27 4.14 -24.66
CA GLY A 121 6.08 3.03 -25.15
C GLY A 121 5.26 1.77 -25.33
N LYS A 122 5.95 0.62 -25.29
CA LYS A 122 5.28 -0.66 -25.47
C LYS A 122 4.19 -0.92 -24.48
N MET A 123 4.37 -0.42 -23.27
CA MET A 123 3.38 -0.61 -22.21
C MET A 123 2.04 0.04 -22.58
N ALA A 124 2.09 1.19 -23.27
CA ALA A 124 0.87 1.84 -23.71
C ALA A 124 0.19 1.08 -24.86
N GLN A 125 0.97 0.37 -25.63
CA GLN A 125 0.45 -0.34 -26.82
C GLN A 125 -0.38 -1.55 -26.45
N VAL A 126 -0.30 -2.05 -25.22
CA VAL A 126 -1.14 -3.19 -24.82
C VAL A 126 -2.60 -2.77 -24.66
N GLY A 127 -2.86 -1.48 -24.60
CA GLY A 127 -4.23 -0.94 -24.50
C GLY A 127 -4.56 -0.50 -23.09
N SER A 128 -5.43 0.50 -23.01
CA SER A 128 -5.80 1.10 -21.74
C SER A 128 -6.44 0.10 -20.78
N ARG A 129 -7.20 -0.86 -21.30
CA ARG A 129 -7.85 -1.85 -20.45
C ARG A 129 -6.83 -2.65 -19.64
N LEU A 130 -5.76 -3.12 -20.29
CA LEU A 130 -4.74 -3.88 -19.59
C LEU A 130 -3.93 -3.01 -18.65
N VAL A 131 -3.66 -1.76 -19.06
CA VAL A 131 -2.95 -0.81 -18.18
C VAL A 131 -3.78 -0.51 -16.94
N ASP A 132 -5.08 -0.23 -17.12
CA ASP A 132 -5.97 0.04 -15.99
C ASP A 132 -6.03 -1.16 -15.04
N ALA A 133 -6.16 -2.35 -15.59
CA ALA A 133 -6.23 -3.56 -14.77
C ALA A 133 -4.95 -3.77 -13.98
N ALA A 134 -3.80 -3.54 -14.60
CA ALA A 134 -2.51 -3.68 -13.92
C ALA A 134 -2.38 -2.66 -12.80
N ALA A 135 -2.76 -1.41 -13.06
CA ALA A 135 -2.67 -0.35 -12.06
C ALA A 135 -3.57 -0.66 -10.86
N SER A 136 -4.78 -1.12 -11.11
CA SER A 136 -5.71 -1.49 -10.05
C SER A 136 -5.15 -2.63 -9.21
N LYS A 137 -4.55 -3.62 -9.86
CA LYS A 137 -3.97 -4.75 -9.13
C LYS A 137 -2.77 -4.32 -8.28
N VAL A 138 -1.93 -3.44 -8.79
CA VAL A 138 -0.80 -2.92 -8.03
C VAL A 138 -1.30 -2.19 -6.78
N ALA A 139 -2.32 -1.34 -6.95
CA ALA A 139 -2.89 -0.62 -5.82
C ALA A 139 -3.46 -1.59 -4.78
N GLU A 140 -4.19 -2.59 -5.23
CA GLU A 140 -4.80 -3.55 -4.33
C GLU A 140 -3.75 -4.36 -3.59
N ASP A 141 -2.74 -4.85 -4.30
CA ASP A 141 -1.66 -5.63 -3.69
C ASP A 141 -0.86 -4.77 -2.72
N PHE A 142 -0.64 -3.50 -3.07
CA PHE A 142 0.05 -2.57 -2.19
C PHE A 142 -0.71 -2.42 -0.87
N PHE A 143 -1.99 -2.10 -0.92
CA PHE A 143 -2.76 -1.87 0.30
C PHE A 143 -2.91 -3.14 1.12
N LYS A 144 -3.02 -4.28 0.47
CA LYS A 144 -3.10 -5.55 1.18
C LYS A 144 -1.82 -5.80 1.99
N ALA A 145 -0.67 -5.61 1.37
CA ALA A 145 0.62 -5.77 2.06
C ALA A 145 0.83 -4.69 3.11
N PHE A 146 0.42 -3.47 2.80
CA PHE A 146 0.54 -2.34 3.70
C PHE A 146 -0.27 -2.57 4.97
N GLU A 147 -1.52 -2.99 4.81
CA GLU A 147 -2.39 -3.25 5.95
C GLU A 147 -1.87 -4.42 6.78
N ALA A 148 -1.34 -5.46 6.12
CA ALA A 148 -0.75 -6.59 6.83
C ALA A 148 0.45 -6.16 7.66
N HIS A 149 1.21 -5.21 7.16
CA HIS A 149 2.37 -4.69 7.89
C HIS A 149 1.94 -3.96 9.16
N LEU A 150 0.81 -3.26 9.11
CA LEU A 150 0.32 -2.49 10.24
C LEU A 150 -0.43 -3.33 11.26
N SER A 151 -0.94 -4.49 10.86
CA SER A 151 -1.73 -5.33 11.75
C SER A 151 -0.84 -6.38 12.41
N PRO A 152 -0.90 -6.53 13.74
CA PRO A 152 -0.13 -7.59 14.41
C PRO A 152 -0.60 -8.97 13.93
N PRO A 153 0.30 -9.94 13.80
CA PRO A 153 -0.09 -11.26 13.34
C PRO A 153 -1.18 -11.93 14.16
N GLU A 154 -1.17 -11.74 15.46
CA GLU A 154 -2.17 -12.35 16.33
C GLU A 154 -3.52 -11.66 16.24
N ALA A 155 -3.58 -10.51 15.67
CA ALA A 155 -4.85 -9.85 15.45
C ALA A 155 -5.66 -10.57 14.39
N VAL A 156 -5.03 -11.49 13.81
CA VAL A 156 -5.63 -12.30 12.78
C VAL A 156 -6.32 -13.46 13.42
N ALA A 157 -6.22 -13.89 13.90
CA ALA A 157 -6.49 -14.63 14.03
C ALA A 157 -7.23 -15.20 14.16
N PRO A 158 -7.37 -15.45 14.34
CA PRO A 158 -7.84 -15.86 14.56
C PRO A 158 -8.49 -16.34 14.33
N ALA A 159 -8.71 -16.38 14.50
CA ALA A 159 -8.98 -16.46 14.43
C ALA A 159 -9.42 -17.05 14.26
N ASP A 160 -9.61 -17.20 14.52
CA ASP A 160 -9.62 -17.41 14.63
C ASP A 160 -9.88 -17.88 14.82
N THR A 161 -10.13 -18.28 15.18
CA THR A 161 -9.94 -18.42 15.69
C THR A 161 -10.04 -18.58 16.13
N GLY A 162 -10.31 -19.00 16.46
CA GLY A 162 -9.96 -18.71 17.18
C GLY A 162 -9.97 -18.95 17.59
N GLN A 163 -10.16 -19.07 18.16
CA GLN A 163 -9.69 -18.85 18.81
C GLN A 163 -9.50 -18.90 19.33
N VAL A 164 -9.74 -19.52 19.76
CA VAL A 164 -9.12 -19.25 20.60
C VAL A 164 -9.19 -19.27 21.22
N PRO A 165 -9.35 -19.71 21.48
CA PRO A 165 -9.12 -19.46 22.34
C PRO A 165 -9.29 -19.36 22.97
N MET A 166 -8.99 -19.50 23.21
CA MET A 166 -8.75 -19.26 24.05
C MET A 166 -8.93 -19.26 24.65
N PRO A 167 -8.97 -19.71 24.76
CA PRO A 167 -8.81 -19.56 25.51
C PRO A 167 -9.25 -19.37 26.04
N ALA A 168 -9.17 -20.16 26.17
CA ALA A 168 -9.02 -19.92 26.79
C ALA A 168 -9.39 -19.80 27.40
N ASP A 169 -8.84 -20.21 27.22
CA ASP A 169 -8.79 -20.17 27.72
C ASP A 169 -9.24 -19.92 28.26
N THR A 170 -9.15 -20.37 28.31
CA THR A 170 -9.07 -20.30 28.79
C THR A 170 -9.49 -20.06 29.30
N GLU A 171 -9.13 -20.39 29.20
CA GLU A 171 -9.02 -20.24 29.51
C GLU A 171 -9.46 -19.77 29.92
N LYS A 172 -9.36 -20.32 30.01
CA LYS A 172 -9.29 -20.05 30.26
C LYS A 172 -9.55 -19.43 30.58
N GLY A 173 -9.96 -20.73 30.99
CA GLY A 173 -9.65 -20.16 31.38
C GLY A 173 -9.84 -19.55 31.39
N ASN A 174 -9.46 -19.37 30.95
CA ASN A 174 -9.16 -18.81 30.72
C ASN A 174 -9.56 -18.05 30.53
N ARG A 175 -9.45 -18.41 30.69
CA ARG A 175 -9.20 -17.85 30.42
C ARG A 175 -9.45 -16.90 30.23
N ALA A 176 -9.71 -17.87 30.52
CA ALA A 176 -9.33 -16.91 30.40
C ALA A 176 -9.42 -16.20 30.12
N PRO A 177 -9.31 -16.42 29.70
CA PRO A 177 -8.96 -15.59 29.38
C PRO A 177 -9.22 -14.85 29.03
N CYS A 178 -9.07 -15.53 29.07
CA CYS A 178 -8.71 -14.81 28.67
C CYS A 178 -9.15 -14.11 28.38
N TRP A 179 -8.70 -14.55 28.36
CA TRP A 179 -8.68 -14.13 27.86
C TRP A 179 -8.75 -13.59 27.82
N GLY A 180 -8.88 -14.45 27.93
CA GLY A 180 -8.38 -14.21 28.04
C GLY A 180 -8.41 -13.96 27.91
N MET A 181 -7.84 -14.10 27.91
CA MET A 181 -7.55 -14.14 27.70
C MET A 181 -7.62 -13.93 27.45
N ALA A 182 -7.88 -14.85 28.14
CA ALA A 182 -7.58 -14.70 27.97
C ALA A 182 -7.56 -14.43 27.88
N ALA A 183 -7.45 -14.99 28.00
CA ALA A 183 -7.07 -14.69 28.01
C ALA A 183 -7.00 -14.49 28.03
N ALA A 184 -6.92 -15.13 28.19
CA ALA A 184 -6.50 -14.85 28.25
C ALA A 184 -6.46 -14.82 28.05
N VAL A 185 -6.31 -15.26 28.23
CA VAL A 185 -6.04 -15.15 28.02
C VAL A 185 -6.04 -15.02 27.69
N VAL A 186 -5.98 -15.55 27.85
CA VAL A 186 -5.75 -15.42 27.67
C VAL A 186 -5.76 -15.29 27.58
N LEU A 187 -5.43 -15.51 27.48
CA LEU A 187 -5.26 -15.51 27.42
C LEU A 187 -5.32 -15.35 27.47
N GLY A 188 -5.59 -16.27 28.08
CA GLY A 188 -5.26 -16.09 28.31
C GLY A 188 -5.38 -15.92 28.23
#